data_9ae97178bde7e95f998932a1d2a83985
#
_entry.id   9ae97178bde7e95f998932a1d2a83985
#
_cell.length_a   1.000
_cell.length_b   1.000
_cell.length_c   1.000
_cell.angle_alpha   90.00
_cell.angle_beta   90.00
_cell.angle_gamma   90.00
#
_symmetry.space_group_name_H-M   'P 1'
#
loop_
_entity.id
_entity.type
_entity.pdbx_description
1 polymer ?
#
loop_
_entity_poly.entity_id
_entity_poly.type
_entity_poly.pdbx_seq_one_letter_code
_entity_poly.pdbx_strand_id
1 'polypeptide(L)'
;MKRVWIVGLLITLLAGAKFGYEYFYFDQNQVGINGYVNPPAKIITLPQIPADGLSSIVVTPEAVQQALNDLGIPAGKVDGKWGQRTRQGFCIWRELTGRKPDRNYPIEFEQREIILLSKTKKSFALNEDFVKGLNVNKACQSVIWVKDGARKDYEISIVSTGASATPTNVGTFKVGWKVNRWYESISIPDGWMYRPMFFNKGQAIHGVESDNYVWWYPASHGCVRLLGAFVDKLWAADFGEGDTVRVYGEYNPVTTDPKI
;
A
#
# COMPACT_ATOMS: atom_id res chain seq x y z
N MET A 1 33.63 -15.49 13.65
CA MET A 1 32.71 -16.27 14.49
C MET A 1 31.49 -16.68 13.65
N LYS A 2 31.39 -17.95 13.30
CA LYS A 2 30.28 -18.51 12.50
C LYS A 2 29.05 -18.64 13.41
N ARG A 3 27.95 -17.96 13.09
CA ARG A 3 26.68 -18.11 13.81
C ARG A 3 25.91 -19.31 13.25
N VAL A 4 25.62 -20.27 14.09
CA VAL A 4 24.82 -21.46 13.80
C VAL A 4 23.35 -21.07 13.85
N TRP A 5 22.61 -21.43 12.82
CA TRP A 5 21.14 -21.27 12.75
C TRP A 5 20.50 -22.52 13.36
N ILE A 6 19.67 -22.34 14.38
CA ILE A 6 18.83 -23.42 14.91
C ILE A 6 17.42 -23.19 14.35
N VAL A 7 17.02 -24.06 13.42
CA VAL A 7 15.63 -24.14 12.96
C VAL A 7 14.94 -25.16 13.86
N GLY A 8 14.07 -24.69 14.73
CA GLY A 8 13.23 -25.55 15.56
C GLY A 8 11.98 -25.99 14.79
N LEU A 9 11.89 -27.26 14.46
CA LEU A 9 10.66 -27.88 13.91
C LEU A 9 9.89 -28.48 15.10
N LEU A 10 8.76 -27.90 15.48
CA LEU A 10 7.84 -28.49 16.45
C LEU A 10 6.78 -29.29 15.70
N ILE A 11 6.86 -30.63 15.76
CA ILE A 11 5.83 -31.51 15.22
C ILE A 11 4.91 -31.91 16.36
N THR A 12 3.70 -31.42 16.39
CA THR A 12 2.64 -31.89 17.28
C THR A 12 1.81 -32.95 16.53
N LEU A 13 1.95 -34.19 16.95
CA LEU A 13 1.11 -35.30 16.50
C LEU A 13 -0.14 -35.37 17.39
N LEU A 14 -1.30 -35.01 16.87
CA LEU A 14 -2.60 -35.36 17.41
C LEU A 14 -3.34 -36.24 16.43
N ALA A 15 -3.71 -37.44 16.89
CA ALA A 15 -4.42 -38.43 16.10
C ALA A 15 -5.77 -37.87 15.62
N GLY A 16 -5.99 -37.84 14.31
CA GLY A 16 -7.27 -37.48 13.67
C GLY A 16 -7.40 -36.04 13.15
N ALA A 17 -6.34 -35.21 13.18
CA ALA A 17 -6.40 -33.82 12.73
C ALA A 17 -5.66 -33.60 11.39
N LYS A 18 -6.26 -32.75 10.55
CA LYS A 18 -5.68 -32.29 9.29
C LYS A 18 -4.38 -31.53 9.54
N PHE A 19 -3.32 -31.84 8.82
CA PHE A 19 -2.02 -31.19 8.94
C PHE A 19 -2.13 -29.71 8.55
N GLY A 20 -1.84 -28.81 9.50
CA GLY A 20 -1.59 -27.40 9.26
C GLY A 20 -0.10 -27.11 9.48
N TYR A 21 0.57 -26.48 8.53
CA TYR A 21 1.92 -25.98 8.71
C TYR A 21 1.84 -24.50 9.14
N GLU A 22 2.28 -24.19 10.35
CA GLU A 22 2.51 -22.82 10.80
C GLU A 22 3.98 -22.47 10.56
N TYR A 23 4.22 -21.48 9.73
CA TYR A 23 5.55 -20.90 9.56
C TYR A 23 5.66 -19.66 10.46
N PHE A 24 6.54 -19.71 11.44
CA PHE A 24 6.94 -18.54 12.22
C PHE A 24 8.10 -17.84 11.50
N TYR A 25 7.85 -16.65 11.01
CA TYR A 25 8.91 -15.75 10.58
C TYR A 25 9.36 -14.91 11.78
N PHE A 26 10.57 -15.15 12.27
CA PHE A 26 11.25 -14.26 13.21
C PHE A 26 11.98 -13.18 12.40
N ASP A 27 11.48 -11.96 12.41
CA ASP A 27 12.21 -10.80 11.91
C ASP A 27 13.21 -10.33 12.98
N GLN A 28 14.51 -10.50 12.70
CA GLN A 28 15.61 -10.10 13.61
C GLN A 28 15.91 -8.59 13.57
N ASN A 29 15.15 -7.77 12.85
CA ASN A 29 15.35 -6.32 12.75
C ASN A 29 14.45 -5.49 13.66
N GLN A 30 13.97 -6.04 14.79
CA GLN A 30 13.16 -5.30 15.77
C GLN A 30 14.00 -4.50 16.78
N VAL A 31 15.06 -3.85 16.36
CA VAL A 31 15.66 -2.80 17.19
C VAL A 31 15.52 -1.49 16.45
N GLY A 32 14.36 -0.87 16.61
CA GLY A 32 14.12 0.50 16.15
C GLY A 32 14.99 1.46 16.98
N ILE A 33 15.78 2.26 16.30
CA ILE A 33 16.37 3.47 16.86
C ILE A 33 15.19 4.34 17.32
N ASN A 34 14.98 4.46 18.64
CA ASN A 34 14.00 5.25 19.40
C ASN A 34 12.92 4.46 20.18
N GLY A 35 13.17 3.22 20.58
CA GLY A 35 12.36 2.56 21.61
C GLY A 35 10.90 2.21 21.24
N TYR A 36 10.52 2.25 19.98
CA TYR A 36 9.21 1.79 19.51
C TYR A 36 9.26 0.26 19.30
N VAL A 37 8.62 -0.47 20.18
CA VAL A 37 8.33 -1.90 20.01
C VAL A 37 7.08 -1.97 19.12
N ASN A 38 7.24 -2.45 17.88
CA ASN A 38 6.06 -2.78 17.05
C ASN A 38 5.29 -3.91 17.77
N PRO A 39 3.97 -3.77 18.01
CA PRO A 39 3.19 -4.86 18.54
C PRO A 39 3.25 -6.06 17.58
N PRO A 40 3.22 -7.31 18.09
CA PRO A 40 3.27 -8.49 17.24
C PRO A 40 2.10 -8.44 16.25
N ALA A 41 2.40 -8.67 14.97
CA ALA A 41 1.39 -8.71 13.93
C ALA A 41 0.31 -9.73 14.31
N LYS A 42 -0.94 -9.27 14.42
CA LYS A 42 -2.08 -10.14 14.69
C LYS A 42 -2.24 -11.09 13.52
N ILE A 43 -2.02 -12.39 13.76
CA ILE A 43 -2.15 -13.43 12.73
C ILE A 43 -3.60 -13.43 12.24
N ILE A 44 -3.82 -12.95 11.02
CA ILE A 44 -5.09 -13.15 10.34
C ILE A 44 -5.06 -14.60 9.86
N THR A 45 -5.88 -15.45 10.44
CA THR A 45 -6.03 -16.85 10.01
C THR A 45 -6.65 -16.85 8.62
N LEU A 46 -5.82 -17.04 7.61
CA LEU A 46 -6.28 -17.18 6.22
C LEU A 46 -6.94 -18.56 6.05
N PRO A 47 -7.97 -18.67 5.20
CA PRO A 47 -8.60 -19.96 4.93
C PRO A 47 -7.55 -20.94 4.42
N GLN A 48 -7.54 -22.15 5.02
CA GLN A 48 -6.67 -23.25 4.60
C GLN A 48 -7.06 -23.68 3.19
N ILE A 49 -6.11 -23.65 2.28
CA ILE A 49 -6.30 -24.18 0.91
C ILE A 49 -5.76 -25.61 0.90
N PRO A 50 -6.58 -26.63 0.63
CA PRO A 50 -6.10 -27.98 0.49
C PRO A 50 -5.02 -28.08 -0.60
N ALA A 51 -3.97 -28.86 -0.36
CA ALA A 51 -2.85 -29.01 -1.30
C ALA A 51 -3.27 -29.55 -2.68
N ASP A 52 -4.34 -30.32 -2.72
CA ASP A 52 -4.95 -30.91 -3.91
C ASP A 52 -5.76 -29.91 -4.76
N GLY A 53 -6.17 -28.77 -4.20
CA GLY A 53 -6.86 -27.69 -4.92
C GLY A 53 -5.94 -26.73 -5.67
N LEU A 54 -4.62 -26.84 -5.51
CA LEU A 54 -3.64 -25.91 -6.09
C LEU A 54 -3.27 -26.25 -7.55
N SER A 55 -3.43 -27.49 -7.98
CA SER A 55 -2.88 -27.96 -9.27
C SER A 55 -3.72 -27.61 -10.50
N SER A 56 -4.95 -27.10 -10.34
CA SER A 56 -5.87 -26.85 -11.46
C SER A 56 -6.16 -25.35 -11.72
N ILE A 57 -5.61 -24.43 -10.92
CA ILE A 57 -5.89 -23.01 -11.09
C ILE A 57 -4.80 -22.39 -11.95
N VAL A 58 -5.13 -22.12 -13.21
CA VAL A 58 -4.29 -21.31 -14.09
C VAL A 58 -4.41 -19.86 -13.67
N VAL A 59 -3.32 -19.31 -13.16
CA VAL A 59 -3.26 -17.91 -12.77
C VAL A 59 -2.76 -17.11 -13.96
N THR A 60 -3.65 -16.31 -14.52
CA THR A 60 -3.30 -15.38 -15.59
C THR A 60 -3.18 -13.95 -15.05
N PRO A 61 -2.38 -13.09 -15.68
CA PRO A 61 -2.31 -11.68 -15.31
C PRO A 61 -3.68 -11.01 -15.33
N GLU A 62 -4.56 -11.36 -16.28
CA GLU A 62 -5.93 -10.86 -16.38
C GLU A 62 -6.75 -11.18 -15.14
N ALA A 63 -6.68 -12.42 -14.67
CA ALA A 63 -7.42 -12.85 -13.47
C ALA A 63 -6.97 -12.06 -12.22
N VAL A 64 -5.68 -11.79 -12.10
CA VAL A 64 -5.13 -10.98 -11.00
C VAL A 64 -5.57 -9.52 -11.12
N GLN A 65 -5.45 -8.93 -12.31
CA GLN A 65 -5.88 -7.55 -12.56
C GLN A 65 -7.37 -7.36 -12.27
N GLN A 66 -8.20 -8.31 -12.73
CA GLN A 66 -9.63 -8.28 -12.48
C GLN A 66 -9.93 -8.40 -10.98
N ALA A 67 -9.32 -9.36 -10.28
CA ALA A 67 -9.54 -9.56 -8.85
C ALA A 67 -9.14 -8.32 -8.01
N LEU A 68 -8.02 -7.68 -8.35
CA LEU A 68 -7.60 -6.43 -7.70
C LEU A 68 -8.62 -5.31 -7.95
N ASN A 69 -9.04 -5.11 -9.20
CA ASN A 69 -10.01 -4.08 -9.57
C ASN A 69 -11.38 -4.32 -8.90
N ASP A 70 -11.83 -5.58 -8.78
CA ASP A 70 -13.07 -5.96 -8.09
C ASP A 70 -13.02 -5.63 -6.59
N LEU A 71 -11.84 -5.68 -6.00
CA LEU A 71 -11.59 -5.24 -4.61
C LEU A 71 -11.53 -3.71 -4.48
N GLY A 72 -11.58 -2.96 -5.59
CA GLY A 72 -11.40 -1.51 -5.61
C GLY A 72 -9.93 -1.09 -5.49
N ILE A 73 -8.99 -2.00 -5.73
CA ILE A 73 -7.56 -1.73 -5.73
C ILE A 73 -7.14 -1.37 -7.17
N PRO A 74 -6.59 -0.16 -7.43
CA PRO A 74 -6.26 0.26 -8.78
C PRO A 74 -5.09 -0.55 -9.36
N ALA A 75 -5.38 -1.57 -10.17
CA ALA A 75 -4.39 -2.40 -10.85
C ALA A 75 -4.19 -2.05 -12.34
N GLY A 76 -4.86 -1.00 -12.81
CA GLY A 76 -4.86 -0.60 -14.21
C GLY A 76 -5.87 -1.39 -15.06
N LYS A 77 -5.65 -1.38 -16.38
CA LYS A 77 -6.49 -2.14 -17.32
C LYS A 77 -6.25 -3.64 -17.16
N VAL A 78 -7.28 -4.43 -17.41
CA VAL A 78 -7.17 -5.89 -17.57
C VAL A 78 -6.65 -6.14 -19.00
N ASP A 79 -5.32 -6.24 -19.13
CA ASP A 79 -4.63 -6.34 -20.41
C ASP A 79 -3.71 -7.57 -20.53
N GLY A 80 -3.71 -8.44 -19.53
CA GLY A 80 -2.90 -9.64 -19.51
C GLY A 80 -1.39 -9.43 -19.34
N LYS A 81 -0.97 -8.25 -18.89
CA LYS A 81 0.45 -7.93 -18.71
C LYS A 81 0.80 -7.75 -17.25
N TRP A 82 1.87 -8.36 -16.79
CA TRP A 82 2.47 -8.10 -15.48
C TRP A 82 3.16 -6.72 -15.44
N GLY A 83 2.35 -5.67 -15.62
CA GLY A 83 2.83 -4.29 -15.64
C GLY A 83 3.04 -3.70 -14.24
N GLN A 84 3.61 -2.48 -14.20
CA GLN A 84 3.88 -1.77 -12.94
C GLN A 84 2.61 -1.49 -12.13
N ARG A 85 1.49 -1.21 -12.78
CA ARG A 85 0.20 -1.00 -12.11
C ARG A 85 -0.33 -2.28 -11.47
N THR A 86 -0.16 -3.44 -12.10
CA THR A 86 -0.51 -4.73 -11.51
C THR A 86 0.33 -5.03 -10.27
N ARG A 87 1.65 -4.78 -10.35
CA ARG A 87 2.57 -4.92 -9.21
C ARG A 87 2.24 -3.95 -8.08
N GLN A 88 1.89 -2.72 -8.41
CA GLN A 88 1.42 -1.72 -7.45
C GLN A 88 0.13 -2.17 -6.75
N GLY A 89 -0.86 -2.63 -7.51
CA GLY A 89 -2.11 -3.16 -6.96
C GLY A 89 -1.89 -4.37 -6.05
N PHE A 90 -0.99 -5.27 -6.45
CA PHE A 90 -0.66 -6.44 -5.62
C PHE A 90 0.06 -6.05 -4.32
N CYS A 91 0.97 -5.05 -4.37
CA CYS A 91 1.60 -4.47 -3.19
C CYS A 91 0.55 -3.92 -2.20
N ILE A 92 -0.44 -3.17 -2.71
CA ILE A 92 -1.55 -2.64 -1.91
C ILE A 92 -2.38 -3.77 -1.28
N TRP A 93 -2.72 -4.81 -2.06
CA TRP A 93 -3.47 -5.95 -1.53
C TRP A 93 -2.70 -6.67 -0.41
N ARG A 94 -1.40 -6.87 -0.56
CA ARG A 94 -0.55 -7.45 0.50
C ARG A 94 -0.62 -6.62 1.77
N GLU A 95 -0.51 -5.31 1.66
CA GLU A 95 -0.63 -4.39 2.80
C GLU A 95 -2.00 -4.49 3.48
N LEU A 96 -3.09 -4.40 2.71
CA LEU A 96 -4.46 -4.47 3.23
C LEU A 96 -4.73 -5.79 3.98
N THR A 97 -4.07 -6.86 3.60
CA THR A 97 -4.19 -8.19 4.20
C THR A 97 -3.13 -8.49 5.27
N GLY A 98 -2.41 -7.46 5.75
CA GLY A 98 -1.43 -7.57 6.85
C GLY A 98 -0.11 -8.23 6.44
N ARG A 99 0.18 -8.31 5.13
CA ARG A 99 1.46 -8.80 4.62
C ARG A 99 2.41 -7.64 4.37
N LYS A 100 3.72 -7.95 4.35
CA LYS A 100 4.72 -6.94 4.02
C LYS A 100 4.46 -6.38 2.62
N PRO A 101 4.23 -5.07 2.47
CA PRO A 101 4.06 -4.44 1.17
C PRO A 101 5.38 -4.50 0.40
N ASP A 102 5.34 -5.03 -0.82
CA ASP A 102 6.51 -5.16 -1.67
C ASP A 102 6.11 -5.15 -3.15
N ARG A 103 6.64 -4.22 -3.92
CA ARG A 103 6.43 -4.13 -5.38
C ARG A 103 7.36 -5.05 -6.18
N ASN A 104 8.46 -5.50 -5.56
CA ASN A 104 9.40 -6.44 -6.15
C ASN A 104 8.98 -7.90 -6.00
N TYR A 105 7.85 -8.14 -5.32
CA TYR A 105 7.36 -9.48 -5.08
C TYR A 105 7.10 -10.21 -6.42
N PRO A 106 7.65 -11.40 -6.62
CA PRO A 106 7.52 -12.14 -7.86
C PRO A 106 6.12 -12.76 -8.00
N ILE A 107 5.13 -11.95 -8.38
CA ILE A 107 3.71 -12.33 -8.47
C ILE A 107 3.51 -13.57 -9.33
N GLU A 108 4.23 -13.65 -10.43
CA GLU A 108 4.15 -14.71 -11.44
C GLU A 108 4.51 -16.10 -10.91
N PHE A 109 5.19 -16.20 -9.77
CA PHE A 109 5.62 -17.48 -9.18
C PHE A 109 4.82 -17.89 -7.94
N GLU A 110 3.97 -17.01 -7.43
CA GLU A 110 3.27 -17.22 -6.15
C GLU A 110 1.79 -17.56 -6.36
N GLN A 111 1.52 -18.72 -6.96
CA GLN A 111 0.15 -19.20 -7.21
C GLN A 111 -0.73 -19.16 -5.95
N ARG A 112 -0.15 -19.49 -4.78
CA ARG A 112 -0.87 -19.47 -3.50
C ARG A 112 -1.39 -18.08 -3.13
N GLU A 113 -0.57 -17.04 -3.31
CA GLU A 113 -0.97 -15.64 -3.04
C GLU A 113 -2.11 -15.21 -3.95
N ILE A 114 -2.09 -15.64 -5.20
CA ILE A 114 -3.10 -15.28 -6.19
C ILE A 114 -4.43 -15.98 -5.90
N ILE A 115 -4.39 -17.25 -5.46
CA ILE A 115 -5.59 -17.96 -4.99
C ILE A 115 -6.19 -17.25 -3.77
N LEU A 116 -5.35 -16.77 -2.85
CA LEU A 116 -5.80 -15.98 -1.71
C LEU A 116 -6.44 -14.67 -2.16
N LEU A 117 -5.85 -13.98 -3.12
CA LEU A 117 -6.42 -12.77 -3.72
C LEU A 117 -7.81 -13.06 -4.30
N SER A 118 -7.99 -14.12 -5.09
CA SER A 118 -9.28 -14.48 -5.69
C SER A 118 -10.37 -14.82 -4.67
N LYS A 119 -9.99 -15.21 -3.45
CA LYS A 119 -10.89 -15.49 -2.32
C LYS A 119 -11.09 -14.30 -1.38
N THR A 120 -10.36 -13.21 -1.57
CA THR A 120 -10.49 -12.00 -0.74
C THR A 120 -11.83 -11.32 -1.03
N LYS A 121 -12.59 -11.03 0.02
CA LYS A 121 -13.86 -10.31 -0.09
C LYS A 121 -13.61 -8.80 0.01
N LYS A 122 -14.41 -8.01 -0.71
CA LYS A 122 -14.29 -6.54 -0.75
C LYS A 122 -14.49 -5.86 0.61
N SER A 123 -15.23 -6.47 1.52
CA SER A 123 -15.55 -5.90 2.83
C SER A 123 -14.80 -6.58 3.96
N PHE A 124 -13.58 -6.20 4.19
CA PHE A 124 -12.85 -6.57 5.41
C PHE A 124 -12.44 -5.30 6.17
N ALA A 125 -12.40 -5.38 7.49
CA ALA A 125 -11.88 -4.29 8.30
C ALA A 125 -10.36 -4.25 8.19
N LEU A 126 -9.80 -3.05 8.02
CA LEU A 126 -8.36 -2.84 8.07
C LEU A 126 -7.84 -3.08 9.50
N ASN A 127 -6.59 -3.48 9.62
CA ASN A 127 -5.95 -3.68 10.92
C ASN A 127 -5.73 -2.36 11.68
N GLU A 128 -5.19 -2.46 12.90
CA GLU A 128 -4.98 -1.30 13.79
C GLU A 128 -3.90 -0.33 13.31
N ASP A 129 -3.07 -0.74 12.35
CA ASP A 129 -2.02 0.11 11.80
C ASP A 129 -2.57 1.26 10.95
N PHE A 130 -3.81 1.13 10.45
CA PHE A 130 -4.44 2.20 9.69
C PHE A 130 -5.14 3.20 10.60
N VAL A 131 -4.78 4.47 10.45
CA VAL A 131 -5.42 5.56 11.19
C VAL A 131 -6.60 6.13 10.41
N LYS A 132 -7.61 6.68 11.11
CA LYS A 132 -8.64 7.51 10.47
C LYS A 132 -7.97 8.70 9.80
N GLY A 133 -8.24 8.91 8.50
CA GLY A 133 -7.59 9.88 7.64
C GLY A 133 -6.86 9.23 6.47
N LEU A 134 -5.88 9.90 5.91
CA LEU A 134 -5.09 9.40 4.78
C LEU A 134 -3.86 8.64 5.27
N ASN A 135 -3.72 7.41 4.81
CA ASN A 135 -2.58 6.54 5.06
C ASN A 135 -1.79 6.40 3.74
N VAL A 136 -0.71 7.18 3.61
CA VAL A 136 0.13 7.24 2.41
C VAL A 136 1.29 6.28 2.55
N ASN A 137 1.30 5.22 1.74
CA ASN A 137 2.37 4.23 1.71
C ASN A 137 3.37 4.52 0.58
N LYS A 138 4.59 4.90 0.94
CA LYS A 138 5.67 5.16 -0.03
C LYS A 138 6.14 3.89 -0.72
N ALA A 139 6.09 2.74 -0.06
CA ALA A 139 6.54 1.48 -0.66
C ALA A 139 5.65 1.06 -1.83
N CYS A 140 4.33 1.15 -1.68
CA CYS A 140 3.36 0.81 -2.71
C CYS A 140 2.97 1.98 -3.61
N GLN A 141 3.38 3.22 -3.29
CA GLN A 141 2.90 4.44 -3.95
C GLN A 141 1.37 4.48 -3.97
N SER A 142 0.78 4.37 -2.79
CA SER A 142 -0.67 4.27 -2.57
C SER A 142 -1.12 5.17 -1.44
N VAL A 143 -2.41 5.46 -1.43
CA VAL A 143 -3.11 6.05 -0.29
C VAL A 143 -4.36 5.26 0.03
N ILE A 144 -4.60 5.04 1.30
CA ILE A 144 -5.83 4.45 1.83
C ILE A 144 -6.49 5.52 2.70
N TRP A 145 -7.66 5.97 2.26
CA TRP A 145 -8.46 6.93 3.00
C TRP A 145 -9.43 6.19 3.91
N VAL A 146 -9.14 6.17 5.19
CA VAL A 146 -10.00 5.57 6.22
C VAL A 146 -10.95 6.64 6.75
N LYS A 147 -12.25 6.46 6.53
CA LYS A 147 -13.28 7.46 6.85
C LYS A 147 -13.85 7.28 8.26
N ASP A 148 -13.84 6.06 8.78
CA ASP A 148 -14.43 5.73 10.07
C ASP A 148 -13.41 5.14 11.06
N GLY A 149 -13.72 5.23 12.36
CA GLY A 149 -12.89 4.64 13.40
C GLY A 149 -12.89 3.11 13.44
N ALA A 150 -13.90 2.47 12.83
CA ALA A 150 -14.00 1.01 12.72
C ALA A 150 -13.17 0.45 11.57
N ARG A 151 -12.59 1.32 10.72
CA ARG A 151 -11.75 0.95 9.57
C ARG A 151 -12.43 0.02 8.58
N LYS A 152 -13.76 0.15 8.43
CA LYS A 152 -14.59 -0.61 7.49
C LYS A 152 -14.99 0.20 6.27
N ASP A 153 -15.06 1.53 6.42
CA ASP A 153 -15.31 2.48 5.31
C ASP A 153 -13.99 3.13 4.91
N TYR A 154 -13.47 2.71 3.78
CA TYR A 154 -12.23 3.22 3.23
C TYR A 154 -12.24 3.21 1.70
N GLU A 155 -11.46 4.11 1.13
CA GLU A 155 -11.19 4.16 -0.31
C GLU A 155 -9.68 4.09 -0.58
N ILE A 156 -9.33 3.56 -1.73
CA ILE A 156 -7.96 3.30 -2.14
C ILE A 156 -7.66 4.10 -3.40
N SER A 157 -6.49 4.73 -3.45
CA SER A 157 -5.97 5.35 -4.66
C SER A 157 -4.46 5.12 -4.78
N ILE A 158 -3.97 5.33 -5.98
CA ILE A 158 -2.54 5.42 -6.25
C ILE A 158 -2.05 6.85 -6.02
N VAL A 159 -0.78 6.98 -5.68
CA VAL A 159 -0.10 8.27 -5.52
C VAL A 159 1.26 8.27 -6.21
N SER A 160 1.86 9.45 -6.35
CA SER A 160 3.30 9.59 -6.61
C SER A 160 3.87 10.53 -5.56
N THR A 161 4.74 9.99 -4.70
CA THR A 161 5.40 10.74 -3.61
C THR A 161 6.68 11.43 -4.08
N GLY A 162 7.36 12.13 -3.18
CA GLY A 162 8.60 12.84 -3.48
C GLY A 162 9.73 11.92 -3.92
N ALA A 163 10.47 12.35 -4.96
CA ALA A 163 11.66 11.69 -5.46
C ALA A 163 12.76 11.60 -4.37
N SER A 164 13.81 10.81 -4.62
CA SER A 164 14.89 10.59 -3.64
C SER A 164 15.60 11.87 -3.18
N ALA A 165 15.74 12.85 -4.07
CA ALA A 165 16.33 14.16 -3.75
C ALA A 165 15.43 15.05 -2.90
N THR A 166 14.12 14.87 -2.99
CA THR A 166 13.10 15.67 -2.28
C THR A 166 12.00 14.76 -1.72
N PRO A 167 12.31 13.88 -0.76
CA PRO A 167 11.37 12.85 -0.33
C PRO A 167 10.18 13.44 0.43
N THR A 168 9.02 12.80 0.28
CA THR A 168 7.91 13.04 1.19
C THR A 168 8.30 12.54 2.58
N ASN A 169 8.17 13.39 3.59
CA ASN A 169 8.56 13.07 4.96
C ASN A 169 7.66 11.99 5.57
N VAL A 170 8.27 11.02 6.22
CA VAL A 170 7.56 10.00 7.02
C VAL A 170 7.11 10.62 8.33
N GLY A 171 5.91 10.28 8.77
CA GLY A 171 5.33 10.77 10.03
C GLY A 171 3.81 10.80 10.00
N THR A 172 3.24 11.23 11.12
CA THR A 172 1.81 11.50 11.24
C THR A 172 1.61 13.00 11.42
N PHE A 173 0.87 13.57 10.51
CA PHE A 173 0.67 15.01 10.39
C PHE A 173 -0.81 15.36 10.45
N LYS A 174 -1.09 16.66 10.57
CA LYS A 174 -2.42 17.23 10.38
C LYS A 174 -2.41 18.13 9.15
N VAL A 175 -3.49 18.14 8.39
CA VAL A 175 -3.68 19.18 7.38
C VAL A 175 -3.79 20.52 8.10
N GLY A 176 -2.94 21.47 7.76
CA GLY A 176 -2.92 22.80 8.35
C GLY A 176 -3.81 23.80 7.60
N TRP A 177 -3.83 23.74 6.28
CA TRP A 177 -4.63 24.59 5.41
C TRP A 177 -4.83 23.97 4.03
N LYS A 178 -5.84 24.45 3.31
CA LYS A 178 -6.21 23.95 1.97
C LYS A 178 -6.64 25.08 1.03
N VAL A 179 -6.53 24.86 -0.29
CA VAL A 179 -6.91 25.82 -1.32
C VAL A 179 -7.86 25.19 -2.32
N ASN A 180 -9.07 25.75 -2.48
CA ASN A 180 -10.10 25.22 -3.38
C ASN A 180 -9.95 25.72 -4.83
N ARG A 181 -8.76 25.66 -5.39
CA ARG A 181 -8.46 26.05 -6.78
C ARG A 181 -7.09 25.53 -7.18
N TRP A 182 -6.69 25.81 -8.39
CA TRP A 182 -5.29 25.69 -8.80
C TRP A 182 -4.42 26.65 -7.98
N TYR A 183 -3.30 26.16 -7.53
CA TYR A 183 -2.33 26.88 -6.71
C TYR A 183 -0.94 26.69 -7.33
N GLU A 184 -0.27 27.79 -7.61
CA GLU A 184 1.10 27.78 -8.09
C GLU A 184 2.08 27.61 -6.93
N SER A 185 3.02 26.72 -7.08
CA SER A 185 4.04 26.47 -6.06
C SER A 185 5.00 27.64 -5.96
N ILE A 186 5.20 28.17 -4.75
CA ILE A 186 6.16 29.25 -4.51
C ILE A 186 7.61 28.79 -4.75
N SER A 187 7.90 27.50 -4.54
CA SER A 187 9.25 26.94 -4.57
C SER A 187 9.61 26.22 -5.87
N ILE A 188 8.64 25.99 -6.75
CA ILE A 188 8.83 25.26 -8.00
C ILE A 188 8.19 26.08 -9.11
N PRO A 189 8.98 26.73 -9.99
CA PRO A 189 8.45 27.46 -11.14
C PRO A 189 7.57 26.53 -12.00
N ASP A 190 6.43 27.06 -12.46
CA ASP A 190 5.42 26.32 -13.24
C ASP A 190 4.86 25.06 -12.58
N GLY A 191 5.07 24.94 -11.26
CA GLY A 191 4.58 23.82 -10.46
C GLY A 191 3.15 24.04 -9.99
N TRP A 192 2.15 23.58 -10.75
CA TRP A 192 0.73 23.74 -10.42
C TRP A 192 0.19 22.56 -9.59
N MET A 193 -0.59 22.89 -8.58
CA MET A 193 -1.25 21.95 -7.67
C MET A 193 -2.77 22.15 -7.73
N TYR A 194 -3.51 21.10 -8.06
CA TYR A 194 -4.97 21.13 -8.03
C TYR A 194 -5.48 20.86 -6.62
N ARG A 195 -6.18 21.82 -6.02
CA ARG A 195 -6.80 21.70 -4.69
C ARG A 195 -5.85 21.17 -3.62
N PRO A 196 -4.70 21.80 -3.38
CA PRO A 196 -3.73 21.31 -2.40
C PRO A 196 -4.23 21.40 -0.97
N MET A 197 -3.87 20.38 -0.18
CA MET A 197 -4.06 20.27 1.26
C MET A 197 -2.68 20.12 1.90
N PHE A 198 -2.19 21.18 2.54
CA PHE A 198 -0.83 21.25 3.09
C PHE A 198 -0.77 20.60 4.47
N PHE A 199 0.15 19.66 4.66
CA PHE A 199 0.25 18.89 5.90
C PHE A 199 1.63 18.95 6.59
N ASN A 200 2.70 19.34 5.87
CA ASN A 200 4.05 19.42 6.46
C ASN A 200 4.96 20.36 5.67
N LYS A 201 5.40 21.48 6.26
CA LYS A 201 6.47 22.40 5.75
C LYS A 201 6.42 22.64 4.22
N GLY A 202 5.25 22.91 3.67
CA GLY A 202 5.04 23.08 2.24
C GLY A 202 4.75 21.80 1.46
N GLN A 203 4.85 20.62 2.07
CA GLN A 203 4.37 19.38 1.47
C GLN A 203 2.85 19.32 1.52
N ALA A 204 2.24 19.01 0.38
CA ALA A 204 0.79 18.94 0.23
C ALA A 204 0.37 17.64 -0.45
N ILE A 205 -0.88 17.28 -0.22
CA ILE A 205 -1.63 16.33 -1.05
C ILE A 205 -2.39 17.15 -2.06
N HIS A 206 -2.25 16.82 -3.36
CA HIS A 206 -2.87 17.60 -4.42
C HIS A 206 -3.11 16.79 -5.68
N GLY A 207 -4.05 17.21 -6.50
CA GLY A 207 -4.19 16.74 -7.86
C GLY A 207 -3.17 17.39 -8.80
N VAL A 208 -3.06 16.84 -9.98
CA VAL A 208 -2.14 17.26 -11.03
C VAL A 208 -2.89 17.64 -12.30
N GLU A 209 -2.25 18.32 -13.24
CA GLU A 209 -2.85 18.74 -14.53
C GLU A 209 -3.30 17.54 -15.39
N SER A 210 -2.58 16.43 -15.26
CA SER A 210 -2.95 15.17 -15.90
C SER A 210 -2.65 14.02 -14.93
N ASP A 211 -3.60 13.09 -14.78
CA ASP A 211 -3.42 11.88 -14.00
C ASP A 211 -2.24 11.02 -14.47
N ASN A 212 -1.72 11.26 -15.67
CA ASN A 212 -0.49 10.65 -16.18
C ASN A 212 0.75 11.05 -15.36
N TYR A 213 0.71 12.14 -14.58
CA TYR A 213 1.78 12.55 -13.67
C TYR A 213 1.71 11.84 -12.29
N VAL A 214 0.71 10.98 -12.08
CA VAL A 214 0.66 10.09 -10.92
C VAL A 214 1.33 8.76 -11.29
N TRP A 215 2.66 8.74 -11.11
CA TRP A 215 3.49 7.60 -11.48
C TRP A 215 3.39 6.47 -10.43
N TRP A 216 3.84 5.28 -10.81
CA TRP A 216 3.97 4.13 -9.88
C TRP A 216 5.25 4.20 -9.02
N TYR A 217 6.01 5.27 -9.13
CA TYR A 217 7.26 5.55 -8.44
C TYR A 217 7.28 6.99 -7.92
N PRO A 218 8.17 7.31 -6.94
CA PRO A 218 8.32 8.67 -6.45
C PRO A 218 8.86 9.60 -7.54
N ALA A 219 8.13 10.67 -7.85
CA ALA A 219 8.49 11.60 -8.92
C ALA A 219 8.11 13.06 -8.63
N SER A 220 7.62 13.36 -7.42
CA SER A 220 7.29 14.74 -7.04
C SER A 220 8.49 15.42 -6.35
N HIS A 221 8.35 16.71 -6.07
CA HIS A 221 9.30 17.50 -5.27
C HIS A 221 8.94 17.50 -3.76
N GLY A 222 8.38 16.40 -3.26
CA GLY A 222 8.06 16.23 -1.85
C GLY A 222 6.57 16.16 -1.53
N CYS A 223 5.71 16.65 -2.39
CA CYS A 223 4.26 16.52 -2.28
C CYS A 223 3.78 15.08 -2.58
N VAL A 224 2.53 14.81 -2.28
CA VAL A 224 1.81 13.58 -2.64
C VAL A 224 0.86 13.92 -3.79
N ARG A 225 1.21 13.50 -5.01
CA ARG A 225 0.36 13.65 -6.19
C ARG A 225 -0.74 12.60 -6.17
N LEU A 226 -1.97 13.03 -6.36
CA LEU A 226 -3.18 12.20 -6.41
C LEU A 226 -3.89 12.31 -7.75
N LEU A 227 -4.69 11.30 -8.08
CA LEU A 227 -5.66 11.38 -9.17
C LEU A 227 -6.66 12.50 -8.89
N GLY A 228 -6.99 13.31 -9.92
CA GLY A 228 -7.90 14.44 -9.78
C GLY A 228 -9.26 14.06 -9.19
N ALA A 229 -9.86 12.96 -9.69
CA ALA A 229 -11.12 12.45 -9.18
C ALA A 229 -11.08 12.05 -7.69
N PHE A 230 -9.92 11.60 -7.19
CA PHE A 230 -9.78 11.26 -5.77
C PHE A 230 -9.65 12.51 -4.90
N VAL A 231 -8.96 13.54 -5.39
CA VAL A 231 -8.91 14.85 -4.73
C VAL A 231 -10.31 15.46 -4.62
N ASP A 232 -11.11 15.37 -5.70
CA ASP A 232 -12.49 15.86 -5.69
C ASP A 232 -13.37 15.15 -4.64
N LYS A 233 -13.20 13.84 -4.48
CA LYS A 233 -13.88 13.09 -3.40
C LYS A 233 -13.48 13.56 -2.01
N LEU A 234 -12.19 13.81 -1.76
CA LEU A 234 -11.72 14.35 -0.49
C LEU A 234 -12.36 15.71 -0.20
N TRP A 235 -12.42 16.58 -1.19
CA TRP A 235 -13.06 17.89 -1.07
C TRP A 235 -14.57 17.80 -0.85
N ALA A 236 -15.25 16.92 -1.57
CA ALA A 236 -16.70 16.69 -1.40
C ALA A 236 -17.05 16.17 -0.02
N ALA A 237 -16.16 15.46 0.64
CA ALA A 237 -16.29 14.96 2.01
C ALA A 237 -15.75 15.94 3.06
N ASP A 238 -15.39 17.15 2.67
CA ASP A 238 -14.76 18.19 3.51
C ASP A 238 -13.49 17.75 4.23
N PHE A 239 -12.75 16.79 3.67
CA PHE A 239 -11.43 16.44 4.19
C PHE A 239 -10.50 17.66 4.11
N GLY A 240 -9.81 17.98 5.20
CA GLY A 240 -8.98 19.18 5.26
C GLY A 240 -8.43 19.48 6.64
N GLU A 241 -8.46 20.75 7.04
CA GLU A 241 -7.82 21.25 8.26
C GLU A 241 -8.14 20.39 9.50
N GLY A 242 -7.08 19.95 10.18
CA GLY A 242 -7.19 19.05 11.35
C GLY A 242 -7.28 17.56 11.03
N ASP A 243 -7.56 17.17 9.78
CA ASP A 243 -7.57 15.77 9.40
C ASP A 243 -6.16 15.17 9.37
N THR A 244 -6.10 13.86 9.59
CA THR A 244 -4.83 13.16 9.73
C THR A 244 -4.29 12.71 8.38
N VAL A 245 -2.99 12.96 8.16
CA VAL A 245 -2.18 12.40 7.08
C VAL A 245 -1.03 11.62 7.69
N ARG A 246 -1.03 10.30 7.54
CA ARG A 246 0.07 9.43 7.94
C ARG A 246 0.86 9.02 6.70
N VAL A 247 2.15 9.30 6.68
CA VAL A 247 3.08 8.88 5.63
C VAL A 247 4.04 7.85 6.20
N TYR A 248 4.20 6.72 5.53
CA TYR A 248 5.04 5.61 6.01
C TYR A 248 5.59 4.78 4.86
N GLY A 249 6.38 3.77 5.22
CA GLY A 249 7.04 2.87 4.29
C GLY A 249 8.24 3.50 3.60
N GLU A 250 9.03 2.66 2.99
CA GLU A 250 10.22 3.04 2.22
C GLU A 250 10.07 2.53 0.79
N TYR A 251 10.34 3.39 -0.18
CA TYR A 251 10.31 3.02 -1.58
C TYR A 251 11.58 2.29 -1.95
N ASN A 252 11.43 1.04 -2.38
CA ASN A 252 12.52 0.26 -2.96
C ASN A 252 12.30 0.19 -4.48
N PRO A 253 13.19 0.80 -5.29
CA PRO A 253 13.03 0.80 -6.74
C PRO A 253 13.10 -0.62 -7.29
N VAL A 254 12.25 -0.91 -8.27
CA VAL A 254 12.35 -2.11 -9.12
C VAL A 254 13.30 -1.83 -10.29
N THR A 255 13.95 -2.87 -10.82
CA THR A 255 14.92 -2.75 -11.93
C THR A 255 14.36 -2.06 -13.17
N THR A 256 13.04 -2.06 -13.34
CA THR A 256 12.33 -1.41 -14.46
C THR A 256 11.83 -0.01 -14.16
N ASP A 257 12.02 0.49 -12.93
CA ASP A 257 11.68 1.87 -12.62
C ASP A 257 12.72 2.82 -13.25
N PRO A 258 12.31 4.03 -13.66
CA PRO A 258 13.27 5.04 -14.09
C PRO A 258 14.28 5.34 -12.97
N LYS A 259 15.51 5.60 -13.35
CA LYS A 259 16.50 6.13 -12.40
C LYS A 259 16.08 7.55 -12.01
N ILE A 260 15.69 7.72 -10.76
CA ILE A 260 15.19 8.97 -10.16
C ILE A 260 16.28 9.58 -9.28
#